data_3c871df48b2ed39a0787fa9a986198cf
#
_entry.id   3c871df48b2ed39a0787fa9a986198cf
#
_cell.length_a   1.000
_cell.length_b   1.000
_cell.length_c   1.000
_cell.angle_alpha   90.00
_cell.angle_beta   90.00
_cell.angle_gamma   90.00
#
_symmetry.space_group_name_H-M   'P 1'
#
loop_
_entity.id
_entity.type
_entity.pdbx_description
1 polymer ?
#
loop_
_entity_poly.entity_id
_entity_poly.type
_entity_poly.pdbx_seq_one_letter_code
_entity_poly.pdbx_strand_id
1 'polypeptide(L)'
;MKKCAIPNRAITVLTGSMKITSISQPIVEFPFLNAGKRVGDFYVDRLPVHIATVEHLPDGLDAIIATADLQGRERFQEANGHPIRLLGEVLPQKLIDEVIPKLQMPTGRIGVVLAGDFYTVPALNKRGGTGDVSEVWQSFARQYDWIVGVAGNHDTFGDQPSPTYSPTNASFLDTQTAVHDTIRFGGVSGIIGNPNRHWRSTVEQYCEKIEQVVSEKTDVLVLHDGPDAPDSGGKGNVMVRELLELLPPTLVIRGHAHWKSPLAELDNGTQVLNVDARCVLLVRETAAVN
;
A
#
# COMPACT_ATOMS: atom_id res chain seq x y z
N MET A 1 -12.01 -29.89 39.76
CA MET A 1 -11.78 -29.38 38.40
C MET A 1 -11.79 -27.86 38.45
N LYS A 2 -10.63 -27.21 38.43
CA LYS A 2 -10.52 -25.75 38.42
C LYS A 2 -10.61 -25.28 36.94
N LYS A 3 -11.64 -24.48 36.61
CA LYS A 3 -11.77 -23.84 35.33
C LYS A 3 -10.70 -22.72 35.24
N CYS A 4 -9.78 -22.86 34.30
CA CYS A 4 -8.82 -21.83 33.94
C CYS A 4 -9.58 -20.72 33.22
N ALA A 5 -9.73 -19.57 33.82
CA ALA A 5 -10.32 -18.37 33.18
C ALA A 5 -9.25 -17.75 32.29
N ILE A 6 -9.49 -17.73 30.98
CA ILE A 6 -8.71 -16.97 30.02
C ILE A 6 -9.05 -15.48 30.26
N PRO A 7 -8.05 -14.61 30.52
CA PRO A 7 -8.35 -13.18 30.70
C PRO A 7 -8.82 -12.61 29.36
N ASN A 8 -10.04 -12.06 29.36
CA ASN A 8 -10.61 -11.27 28.28
C ASN A 8 -9.76 -10.01 28.15
N ARG A 9 -8.75 -9.99 27.29
CA ARG A 9 -8.09 -8.75 26.89
C ARG A 9 -9.13 -7.97 26.09
N ALA A 10 -9.63 -6.90 26.68
CA ALA A 10 -10.41 -5.89 25.97
C ALA A 10 -9.54 -5.39 24.79
N ILE A 11 -10.01 -5.62 23.57
CA ILE A 11 -9.42 -5.01 22.38
C ILE A 11 -9.74 -3.51 22.50
N THR A 12 -8.75 -2.73 22.90
CA THR A 12 -8.86 -1.27 22.90
C THR A 12 -8.79 -0.86 21.43
N VAL A 13 -9.93 -0.53 20.86
CA VAL A 13 -10.00 0.07 19.52
C VAL A 13 -9.35 1.44 19.61
N LEU A 14 -8.51 1.80 18.66
CA LEU A 14 -7.93 3.14 18.56
C LEU A 14 -9.04 4.19 18.65
N THR A 15 -8.97 5.06 19.66
CA THR A 15 -9.93 6.15 19.86
C THR A 15 -9.56 7.42 19.09
N GLY A 16 -8.55 7.37 18.19
CA GLY A 16 -8.10 8.49 17.37
C GLY A 16 -7.91 8.07 15.91
N SER A 17 -8.39 8.91 14.99
CA SER A 17 -8.11 8.77 13.56
C SER A 17 -6.60 8.87 13.33
N MET A 18 -6.04 7.98 12.49
CA MET A 18 -4.67 8.08 12.02
C MET A 18 -4.58 9.24 11.02
N LYS A 19 -4.27 10.44 11.50
CA LYS A 19 -4.17 11.64 10.69
C LYS A 19 -2.73 11.95 10.33
N ILE A 20 -2.45 12.17 9.03
CA ILE A 20 -1.15 12.61 8.52
C ILE A 20 -1.03 14.12 8.74
N THR A 21 0.00 14.56 9.46
CA THR A 21 0.27 15.97 9.76
C THR A 21 1.27 16.60 8.79
N SER A 22 2.19 15.80 8.25
CA SER A 22 3.17 16.27 7.27
C SER A 22 3.70 15.15 6.39
N ILE A 23 4.21 15.50 5.20
CA ILE A 23 4.98 14.60 4.33
C ILE A 23 6.25 15.32 3.90
N SER A 24 7.39 14.63 4.04
CA SER A 24 8.71 15.15 3.66
C SER A 24 8.88 15.20 2.13
N GLN A 25 9.88 15.95 1.66
CA GLN A 25 10.49 15.66 0.36
C GLN A 25 11.11 14.26 0.39
N PRO A 26 11.41 13.64 -0.78
CA PRO A 26 12.08 12.34 -0.80
C PRO A 26 13.37 12.38 0.02
N ILE A 27 13.53 11.45 0.97
CA ILE A 27 14.73 11.29 1.79
C ILE A 27 15.78 10.40 1.11
N VAL A 28 15.32 9.56 0.18
CA VAL A 28 16.14 8.73 -0.70
C VAL A 28 15.35 8.41 -1.97
N GLU A 29 16.05 8.11 -3.05
CA GLU A 29 15.45 7.66 -4.30
C GLU A 29 16.19 6.41 -4.78
N PHE A 30 15.48 5.28 -4.92
CA PHE A 30 16.05 4.02 -5.40
C PHE A 30 15.99 3.93 -6.92
N PRO A 31 17.13 3.77 -7.61
CA PRO A 31 17.13 3.57 -9.05
C PRO A 31 16.63 2.16 -9.41
N PHE A 32 15.78 2.07 -10.43
CA PHE A 32 15.26 0.83 -10.97
C PHE A 32 15.11 0.90 -12.49
N LEU A 33 14.92 -0.25 -13.15
CA LEU A 33 14.69 -0.34 -14.58
C LEU A 33 13.20 -0.29 -14.88
N ASN A 34 12.80 0.62 -15.76
CA ASN A 34 11.42 0.76 -16.23
C ASN A 34 11.38 0.64 -17.78
N ALA A 35 10.25 0.15 -18.30
CA ALA A 35 10.03 0.02 -19.72
C ALA A 35 9.86 1.38 -20.39
N GLY A 36 10.58 1.60 -21.48
CA GLY A 36 10.49 2.81 -22.29
C GLY A 36 9.19 2.91 -23.10
N LYS A 37 9.08 3.98 -23.89
CA LYS A 37 7.91 4.21 -24.75
C LYS A 37 7.88 3.33 -26.00
N ARG A 38 9.04 2.88 -26.46
CA ARG A 38 9.18 2.02 -27.64
C ARG A 38 9.50 0.59 -27.22
N VAL A 39 9.11 -0.38 -28.03
CA VAL A 39 9.43 -1.79 -27.81
C VAL A 39 10.95 -1.97 -27.74
N GLY A 40 11.44 -2.53 -26.64
CA GLY A 40 12.86 -2.78 -26.39
C GLY A 40 13.63 -1.62 -25.77
N ASP A 41 13.03 -0.44 -25.63
CA ASP A 41 13.62 0.64 -24.87
C ASP A 41 13.34 0.43 -23.35
N PHE A 42 14.34 0.64 -22.54
CA PHE A 42 14.19 0.77 -21.09
C PHE A 42 15.00 1.97 -20.60
N TYR A 43 14.64 2.47 -19.44
CA TYR A 43 15.35 3.58 -18.81
C TYR A 43 15.47 3.36 -17.29
N VAL A 44 16.40 4.08 -16.70
CA VAL A 44 16.53 4.12 -15.24
C VAL A 44 15.55 5.15 -14.69
N ASP A 45 14.60 4.68 -13.92
CA ASP A 45 13.66 5.49 -13.15
C ASP A 45 14.08 5.52 -11.68
N ARG A 46 13.39 6.31 -10.87
CA ARG A 46 13.68 6.47 -9.45
C ARG A 46 12.42 6.34 -8.62
N LEU A 47 12.46 5.47 -7.63
CA LEU A 47 11.39 5.32 -6.63
C LEU A 47 11.68 6.25 -5.45
N PRO A 48 10.91 7.32 -5.27
CA PRO A 48 11.07 8.21 -4.13
C PRO A 48 10.55 7.56 -2.84
N VAL A 49 11.28 7.76 -1.75
CA VAL A 49 10.89 7.34 -0.40
C VAL A 49 10.66 8.59 0.45
N HIS A 50 9.46 8.72 0.99
CA HIS A 50 9.05 9.83 1.83
C HIS A 50 8.81 9.39 3.27
N ILE A 51 8.90 10.32 4.21
CA ILE A 51 8.41 10.17 5.57
C ILE A 51 7.13 11.00 5.72
N ALA A 52 6.09 10.36 6.22
CA ALA A 52 4.87 11.04 6.64
C ALA A 52 4.74 10.94 8.15
N THR A 53 4.55 12.08 8.81
CA THR A 53 4.28 12.13 10.24
C THR A 53 2.79 11.94 10.48
N VAL A 54 2.43 11.10 11.44
CA VAL A 54 1.03 10.86 11.84
C VAL A 54 0.82 11.21 13.33
N GLU A 55 -0.36 11.72 13.65
CA GLU A 55 -0.73 12.08 15.03
C GLU A 55 -0.64 10.88 15.97
N HIS A 56 -1.11 9.71 15.52
CA HIS A 56 -1.18 8.50 16.32
C HIS A 56 -0.75 7.26 15.55
N LEU A 57 0.12 6.47 16.15
CA LEU A 57 0.36 5.07 15.84
C LEU A 57 0.10 4.23 17.09
N PRO A 58 -0.32 2.97 16.97
CA PRO A 58 -0.43 2.06 18.10
C PRO A 58 0.87 1.96 18.90
N ASP A 59 0.74 1.72 20.22
CA ASP A 59 1.90 1.50 21.06
C ASP A 59 2.68 0.27 20.61
N GLY A 60 4.01 0.41 20.56
CA GLY A 60 4.91 -0.65 20.09
C GLY A 60 5.01 -0.80 18.58
N LEU A 61 4.30 0.00 17.77
CA LEU A 61 4.49 0.09 16.33
C LEU A 61 5.29 1.36 16.02
N ASP A 62 6.42 1.23 15.33
CA ASP A 62 7.30 2.36 15.02
C ASP A 62 6.96 3.02 13.70
N ALA A 63 6.55 2.21 12.70
CA ALA A 63 6.22 2.73 11.38
C ALA A 63 5.22 1.83 10.62
N ILE A 64 4.57 2.42 9.62
CA ILE A 64 3.85 1.69 8.57
C ILE A 64 4.44 2.12 7.21
N ILE A 65 4.92 1.17 6.43
CA ILE A 65 5.35 1.39 5.05
C ILE A 65 4.13 1.25 4.15
N ALA A 66 3.88 2.24 3.29
CA ALA A 66 2.82 2.18 2.28
C ALA A 66 3.43 2.37 0.87
N THR A 67 3.07 1.50 -0.07
CA THR A 67 3.57 1.53 -1.45
C THR A 67 2.62 0.89 -2.44
N ALA A 68 2.68 1.31 -3.70
CA ALA A 68 1.96 0.75 -4.84
C ALA A 68 2.72 1.02 -6.14
N ASP A 69 2.25 0.37 -7.22
CA ASP A 69 2.71 0.65 -8.60
C ASP A 69 4.23 0.54 -8.76
N LEU A 70 4.82 -0.47 -8.09
CA LEU A 70 6.24 -0.80 -8.22
C LEU A 70 6.53 -1.53 -9.54
N GLN A 71 5.97 -1.03 -10.64
CA GLN A 71 6.02 -1.63 -11.97
C GLN A 71 7.40 -1.45 -12.62
N GLY A 72 8.44 -2.01 -11.99
CA GLY A 72 9.82 -1.95 -12.42
C GLY A 72 10.61 -3.18 -12.05
N ARG A 73 11.89 -3.17 -12.44
CA ARG A 73 12.83 -4.24 -12.14
C ARG A 73 14.10 -3.69 -11.52
N GLU A 74 14.78 -4.51 -10.72
CA GLU A 74 16.05 -4.11 -10.10
C GLU A 74 17.09 -3.73 -11.15
N ARG A 75 17.91 -2.71 -10.86
CA ARG A 75 18.88 -2.17 -11.80
C ARG A 75 20.15 -3.01 -11.94
N PHE A 76 20.60 -3.64 -10.87
CA PHE A 76 21.96 -4.17 -10.75
C PHE A 76 22.03 -5.69 -10.61
N GLN A 77 21.08 -6.41 -11.14
CA GLN A 77 21.30 -7.83 -11.34
C GLN A 77 22.25 -7.98 -12.54
N GLU A 78 23.56 -8.08 -12.25
CA GLU A 78 24.52 -8.52 -13.24
C GLU A 78 24.16 -9.92 -13.72
N ALA A 79 24.57 -10.23 -14.96
CA ALA A 79 24.24 -11.41 -15.72
C ALA A 79 24.75 -12.73 -15.11
N ASN A 80 24.38 -13.03 -13.87
CA ASN A 80 24.66 -14.30 -13.19
C ASN A 80 23.67 -15.41 -13.54
N GLY A 81 22.95 -15.28 -14.69
CA GLY A 81 22.02 -16.29 -15.16
C GLY A 81 20.67 -16.33 -14.45
N HIS A 82 20.42 -15.45 -13.51
CA HIS A 82 19.12 -15.32 -12.82
C HIS A 82 18.24 -14.27 -13.50
N PRO A 83 16.91 -14.46 -13.55
CA PRO A 83 16.00 -13.44 -14.06
C PRO A 83 16.06 -12.19 -13.18
N ILE A 84 16.00 -11.01 -13.83
CA ILE A 84 15.95 -9.72 -13.12
C ILE A 84 14.67 -9.67 -12.28
N ARG A 85 14.82 -9.46 -10.96
CA ARG A 85 13.73 -9.46 -9.99
C ARG A 85 12.81 -8.24 -10.16
N LEU A 86 11.56 -8.37 -9.73
CA LEU A 86 10.65 -7.23 -9.60
C LEU A 86 11.20 -6.22 -8.56
N LEU A 87 10.91 -4.94 -8.76
CA LEU A 87 11.31 -3.90 -7.80
C LEU A 87 10.77 -4.20 -6.40
N GLY A 88 9.53 -4.68 -6.30
CA GLY A 88 8.91 -5.06 -5.03
C GLY A 88 9.57 -6.25 -4.32
N GLU A 89 10.30 -7.12 -5.03
CA GLU A 89 11.05 -8.21 -4.41
C GLU A 89 12.33 -7.73 -3.69
N VAL A 90 12.88 -6.60 -4.14
CA VAL A 90 14.16 -6.07 -3.60
C VAL A 90 13.97 -4.87 -2.67
N LEU A 91 12.85 -4.17 -2.79
CA LEU A 91 12.58 -2.97 -2.01
C LEU A 91 12.61 -3.20 -0.49
N PRO A 92 12.05 -4.31 0.07
CA PRO A 92 12.09 -4.56 1.51
C PRO A 92 13.50 -4.51 2.08
N GLN A 93 14.46 -5.19 1.45
CA GLN A 93 15.85 -5.21 1.91
C GLN A 93 16.51 -3.83 1.77
N LYS A 94 16.25 -3.11 0.67
CA LYS A 94 16.78 -1.75 0.47
C LYS A 94 16.30 -0.77 1.53
N LEU A 95 15.03 -0.88 1.95
CA LEU A 95 14.51 -0.05 3.04
C LEU A 95 15.21 -0.36 4.37
N ILE A 96 15.45 -1.65 4.67
CA ILE A 96 16.19 -2.07 5.87
C ILE A 96 17.61 -1.55 5.87
N ASP A 97 18.30 -1.63 4.73
CA ASP A 97 19.73 -1.28 4.65
C ASP A 97 19.96 0.25 4.62
N GLU A 98 19.07 0.99 3.95
CA GLU A 98 19.35 2.38 3.58
C GLU A 98 18.42 3.42 4.23
N VAL A 99 17.21 3.02 4.68
CA VAL A 99 16.20 3.94 5.21
C VAL A 99 16.01 3.78 6.71
N ILE A 100 15.66 2.58 7.14
CA ILE A 100 15.33 2.27 8.54
C ILE A 100 16.45 2.69 9.51
N PRO A 101 17.77 2.50 9.22
CA PRO A 101 18.83 2.93 10.11
C PRO A 101 18.91 4.44 10.33
N LYS A 102 18.28 5.24 9.48
CA LYS A 102 18.22 6.71 9.61
C LYS A 102 17.07 7.19 10.49
N LEU A 103 16.19 6.28 10.90
CA LEU A 103 15.00 6.58 11.67
C LEU A 103 15.15 6.07 13.10
N GLN A 104 14.56 6.78 14.05
CA GLN A 104 14.48 6.32 15.43
C GLN A 104 13.33 5.33 15.57
N MET A 105 13.64 4.05 15.67
CA MET A 105 12.66 2.97 15.79
C MET A 105 12.95 2.13 17.04
N PRO A 106 12.42 2.52 18.21
CA PRO A 106 12.77 1.90 19.50
C PRO A 106 12.40 0.42 19.60
N THR A 107 11.32 -0.02 18.96
CA THR A 107 10.87 -1.41 19.02
C THR A 107 11.27 -2.22 17.79
N GLY A 108 11.62 -1.56 16.70
CA GLY A 108 11.89 -2.16 15.39
C GLY A 108 10.65 -2.74 14.70
N ARG A 109 9.43 -2.56 15.27
CA ARG A 109 8.20 -3.11 14.70
C ARG A 109 7.67 -2.23 13.58
N ILE A 110 7.47 -2.84 12.42
CA ILE A 110 7.04 -2.16 11.21
C ILE A 110 5.98 -2.99 10.51
N GLY A 111 4.84 -2.34 10.19
CA GLY A 111 3.81 -2.88 9.33
C GLY A 111 3.94 -2.41 7.88
N VAL A 112 3.28 -3.11 6.96
CA VAL A 112 3.31 -2.77 5.52
C VAL A 112 1.92 -2.76 4.93
N VAL A 113 1.63 -1.74 4.11
CA VAL A 113 0.43 -1.62 3.27
C VAL A 113 0.84 -1.69 1.80
N LEU A 114 0.34 -2.68 1.09
CA LEU A 114 0.56 -2.90 -0.33
C LEU A 114 -0.70 -2.53 -1.10
N ALA A 115 -0.68 -1.45 -1.89
CA ALA A 115 -1.86 -0.95 -2.60
C ALA A 115 -1.89 -1.34 -4.10
N GLY A 116 -1.24 -2.45 -4.48
CA GLY A 116 -1.37 -3.09 -5.79
C GLY A 116 -0.40 -2.64 -6.87
N ASP A 117 -0.44 -3.35 -7.99
CA ASP A 117 0.35 -3.17 -9.22
C ASP A 117 1.87 -3.27 -9.04
N PHE A 118 2.33 -4.49 -8.75
CA PHE A 118 3.76 -4.77 -8.54
C PHE A 118 4.44 -5.45 -9.73
N TYR A 119 3.68 -5.85 -10.76
CA TYR A 119 4.23 -6.60 -11.88
C TYR A 119 4.69 -5.72 -13.04
N THR A 120 5.82 -6.09 -13.64
CA THR A 120 6.23 -5.65 -14.99
C THR A 120 6.90 -6.79 -15.76
N VAL A 121 6.78 -6.77 -17.10
CA VAL A 121 7.33 -7.83 -17.95
C VAL A 121 8.84 -7.95 -17.81
N PRO A 122 9.41 -9.18 -17.77
CA PRO A 122 10.85 -9.40 -17.58
C PRO A 122 11.73 -8.72 -18.64
N ALA A 123 11.28 -8.71 -19.90
CA ALA A 123 12.04 -8.14 -21.01
C ALA A 123 12.01 -6.61 -21.06
N LEU A 124 11.20 -5.94 -20.22
CA LEU A 124 11.00 -4.49 -20.23
C LEU A 124 10.65 -3.91 -21.62
N ASN A 125 10.08 -4.74 -22.49
CA ASN A 125 9.78 -4.40 -23.88
C ASN A 125 8.41 -3.72 -24.05
N LYS A 126 7.67 -3.54 -22.97
CA LYS A 126 6.42 -2.79 -22.88
C LYS A 126 6.19 -2.32 -21.44
N ARG A 127 5.45 -1.24 -21.28
CA ARG A 127 4.95 -0.81 -19.95
C ARG A 127 3.84 -1.73 -19.47
N GLY A 128 3.84 -1.99 -18.17
CA GLY A 128 2.86 -2.84 -17.52
C GLY A 128 2.99 -4.29 -17.95
N GLY A 129 1.87 -4.97 -17.97
CA GLY A 129 1.75 -6.41 -18.18
C GLY A 129 1.09 -7.00 -16.95
N THR A 130 0.59 -8.23 -17.08
CA THR A 130 -0.05 -8.94 -15.96
C THR A 130 0.82 -10.14 -15.62
N GLY A 131 1.05 -10.39 -14.35
CA GLY A 131 1.84 -11.53 -13.92
C GLY A 131 1.91 -11.70 -12.40
N ASP A 132 2.60 -12.77 -12.02
CA ASP A 132 2.70 -13.24 -10.64
C ASP A 132 3.53 -12.29 -9.79
N VAL A 133 2.93 -11.83 -8.68
CA VAL A 133 3.55 -10.96 -7.67
C VAL A 133 3.65 -11.63 -6.29
N SER A 134 3.44 -12.95 -6.23
CA SER A 134 3.50 -13.71 -4.96
C SER A 134 4.83 -13.50 -4.24
N GLU A 135 5.95 -13.46 -4.98
CA GLU A 135 7.27 -13.26 -4.38
C GLU A 135 7.45 -11.84 -3.83
N VAL A 136 6.77 -10.83 -4.39
CA VAL A 136 6.74 -9.47 -3.80
C VAL A 136 6.13 -9.52 -2.41
N TRP A 137 4.95 -10.11 -2.27
CA TRP A 137 4.28 -10.27 -0.98
C TRP A 137 5.12 -11.04 0.02
N GLN A 138 5.73 -12.15 -0.42
CA GLN A 138 6.61 -12.95 0.41
C GLN A 138 7.86 -12.19 0.85
N SER A 139 8.44 -11.36 -0.03
CA SER A 139 9.64 -10.58 0.28
C SER A 139 9.38 -9.56 1.39
N PHE A 140 8.24 -8.87 1.34
CA PHE A 140 7.80 -8.01 2.44
C PHE A 140 7.50 -8.82 3.71
N ALA A 141 6.76 -9.93 3.59
CA ALA A 141 6.34 -10.73 4.74
C ALA A 141 7.52 -11.37 5.51
N ARG A 142 8.62 -11.64 4.84
CA ARG A 142 9.85 -12.15 5.50
C ARG A 142 10.58 -11.10 6.32
N GLN A 143 10.36 -9.81 6.05
CA GLN A 143 11.15 -8.72 6.62
C GLN A 143 10.40 -7.88 7.66
N TYR A 144 9.06 -7.90 7.64
CA TYR A 144 8.24 -7.00 8.45
C TYR A 144 7.22 -7.77 9.30
N ASP A 145 6.74 -7.13 10.36
CA ASP A 145 5.89 -7.79 11.38
C ASP A 145 4.54 -8.23 10.84
N TRP A 146 3.94 -7.43 9.96
CA TRP A 146 2.70 -7.77 9.28
C TRP A 146 2.58 -7.03 7.95
N ILE A 147 1.79 -7.61 7.06
CA ILE A 147 1.47 -7.06 5.76
C ILE A 147 -0.03 -7.09 5.55
N VAL A 148 -0.56 -6.01 5.03
CA VAL A 148 -1.93 -5.91 4.57
C VAL A 148 -1.97 -5.26 3.21
N GLY A 149 -2.88 -5.67 2.34
CA GLY A 149 -2.95 -5.00 1.03
C GLY A 149 -3.98 -5.59 0.09
N VAL A 150 -4.02 -4.98 -1.09
CA VAL A 150 -4.94 -5.27 -2.19
C VAL A 150 -4.16 -5.60 -3.46
N ALA A 151 -4.80 -6.27 -4.42
CA ALA A 151 -4.25 -6.44 -5.76
C ALA A 151 -4.54 -5.21 -6.64
N GLY A 152 -3.61 -4.89 -7.52
CA GLY A 152 -3.87 -4.03 -8.67
C GLY A 152 -4.42 -4.82 -9.87
N ASN A 153 -4.68 -4.14 -10.97
CA ASN A 153 -5.23 -4.80 -12.17
C ASN A 153 -4.16 -5.53 -12.99
N HIS A 154 -2.91 -5.42 -12.62
CA HIS A 154 -1.78 -6.10 -13.23
C HIS A 154 -1.25 -7.29 -12.41
N ASP A 155 -1.76 -7.50 -11.21
CA ASP A 155 -1.28 -8.51 -10.28
C ASP A 155 -2.00 -9.85 -10.47
N THR A 156 -1.24 -10.93 -10.48
CA THR A 156 -1.74 -12.30 -10.30
C THR A 156 -0.95 -13.01 -9.20
N PHE A 157 -1.42 -14.17 -8.77
CA PHE A 157 -0.80 -14.97 -7.72
C PHE A 157 -0.60 -16.41 -8.20
N GLY A 158 0.11 -16.55 -9.33
CA GLY A 158 0.22 -17.82 -10.05
C GLY A 158 -1.15 -18.30 -10.54
N ASP A 159 -1.48 -19.55 -10.25
CA ASP A 159 -2.79 -20.14 -10.58
C ASP A 159 -3.87 -19.89 -9.51
N GLN A 160 -3.56 -19.09 -8.47
CA GLN A 160 -4.45 -18.84 -7.35
C GLN A 160 -5.18 -17.50 -7.52
N PRO A 161 -6.42 -17.37 -6.99
CA PRO A 161 -7.17 -16.12 -7.04
C PRO A 161 -6.62 -15.03 -6.11
N SER A 162 -5.83 -15.42 -5.12
CA SER A 162 -5.24 -14.53 -4.10
C SER A 162 -3.93 -15.13 -3.60
N PRO A 163 -3.10 -14.40 -2.85
CA PRO A 163 -1.87 -14.95 -2.27
C PRO A 163 -2.19 -16.13 -1.34
N THR A 164 -2.04 -17.37 -1.83
CA THR A 164 -2.30 -18.58 -1.03
C THR A 164 -1.16 -18.92 -0.07
N TYR A 165 0.01 -18.39 -0.34
CA TYR A 165 1.17 -18.49 0.55
C TYR A 165 1.23 -17.26 1.45
N SER A 166 0.12 -16.98 2.12
CA SER A 166 0.17 -16.00 3.19
C SER A 166 1.06 -16.57 4.28
N PRO A 167 2.24 -15.98 4.52
CA PRO A 167 2.83 -16.12 5.84
C PRO A 167 1.72 -15.75 6.83
N THR A 168 1.75 -16.32 8.01
CA THR A 168 0.73 -16.06 9.05
C THR A 168 0.57 -14.57 9.42
N ASN A 169 1.47 -13.71 8.92
CA ASN A 169 1.51 -12.27 9.13
C ASN A 169 1.02 -11.43 7.93
N ALA A 170 0.45 -12.03 6.87
CA ALA A 170 -0.05 -11.29 5.71
C ALA A 170 -1.57 -11.43 5.56
N SER A 171 -2.25 -10.31 5.27
CA SER A 171 -3.69 -10.24 5.02
C SER A 171 -3.95 -9.62 3.65
N PHE A 172 -4.47 -10.44 2.74
CA PHE A 172 -4.97 -9.97 1.45
C PHE A 172 -6.41 -9.50 1.61
N LEU A 173 -6.71 -8.30 1.09
CA LEU A 173 -8.02 -7.68 1.20
C LEU A 173 -8.69 -7.56 -0.18
N ASP A 174 -9.83 -8.21 -0.34
CA ASP A 174 -10.79 -7.92 -1.42
C ASP A 174 -12.19 -7.98 -0.85
N THR A 175 -12.71 -6.82 -0.48
CA THR A 175 -14.00 -6.66 0.23
C THR A 175 -13.98 -7.32 1.63
N GLN A 176 -12.83 -7.25 2.28
CA GLN A 176 -12.59 -7.83 3.61
C GLN A 176 -11.88 -6.83 4.51
N THR A 177 -11.92 -7.11 5.81
CA THR A 177 -11.15 -6.36 6.81
C THR A 177 -10.17 -7.27 7.55
N ALA A 178 -9.08 -6.67 8.04
CA ALA A 178 -8.11 -7.31 8.93
C ALA A 178 -7.70 -6.34 10.03
N VAL A 179 -7.30 -6.85 11.19
CA VAL A 179 -6.83 -6.03 12.31
C VAL A 179 -5.37 -6.37 12.60
N HIS A 180 -4.50 -5.37 12.54
CA HIS A 180 -3.11 -5.45 12.93
C HIS A 180 -2.78 -4.31 13.90
N ASP A 181 -2.16 -4.62 15.02
CA ASP A 181 -1.78 -3.64 16.06
C ASP A 181 -2.93 -2.67 16.43
N THR A 182 -4.15 -3.19 16.58
CA THR A 182 -5.39 -2.45 16.86
C THR A 182 -5.95 -1.58 15.73
N ILE A 183 -5.25 -1.44 14.60
CA ILE A 183 -5.73 -0.76 13.41
C ILE A 183 -6.58 -1.73 12.58
N ARG A 184 -7.79 -1.32 12.24
CA ARG A 184 -8.66 -2.06 11.31
C ARG A 184 -8.44 -1.55 9.90
N PHE A 185 -7.85 -2.38 9.08
CA PHE A 185 -7.70 -2.17 7.65
C PHE A 185 -8.88 -2.77 6.91
N GLY A 186 -9.43 -2.05 5.96
CA GLY A 186 -10.35 -2.58 4.97
C GLY A 186 -9.79 -2.40 3.57
N GLY A 187 -10.16 -3.25 2.60
CA GLY A 187 -9.58 -3.11 1.27
C GLY A 187 -10.47 -3.58 0.14
N VAL A 188 -10.29 -2.93 -1.03
CA VAL A 188 -10.93 -3.31 -2.28
C VAL A 188 -9.86 -3.42 -3.36
N SER A 189 -9.72 -4.62 -3.92
CA SER A 189 -8.76 -4.93 -4.98
C SER A 189 -9.25 -4.47 -6.36
N GLY A 190 -8.29 -4.22 -7.26
CA GLY A 190 -8.55 -3.93 -8.66
C GLY A 190 -8.97 -2.50 -8.95
N ILE A 191 -9.57 -2.30 -10.11
CA ILE A 191 -9.93 -0.98 -10.62
C ILE A 191 -11.37 -0.95 -11.16
N ILE A 192 -11.91 0.25 -11.34
CA ILE A 192 -13.15 0.48 -12.06
C ILE A 192 -12.91 0.29 -13.56
N GLY A 193 -13.75 -0.52 -14.22
CA GLY A 193 -13.62 -0.80 -15.64
C GLY A 193 -14.53 -1.92 -16.12
N ASN A 194 -14.15 -2.59 -17.20
CA ASN A 194 -14.91 -3.70 -17.77
C ASN A 194 -14.84 -4.94 -16.85
N PRO A 195 -15.92 -5.37 -16.19
CA PRO A 195 -15.92 -6.46 -15.21
C PRO A 195 -15.59 -7.85 -15.82
N ASN A 196 -15.57 -7.98 -17.14
CA ASN A 196 -15.12 -9.22 -17.81
C ASN A 196 -13.59 -9.35 -17.85
N ARG A 197 -12.85 -8.38 -17.32
CA ARG A 197 -11.38 -8.42 -17.22
C ARG A 197 -10.97 -8.63 -15.78
N HIS A 198 -9.81 -9.23 -15.61
CA HIS A 198 -9.19 -9.50 -14.31
C HIS A 198 -9.07 -8.22 -13.46
N TRP A 199 -9.44 -8.33 -12.20
CA TRP A 199 -9.44 -7.27 -11.19
C TRP A 199 -10.13 -5.97 -11.65
N ARG A 200 -11.32 -6.09 -12.29
CA ARG A 200 -12.14 -4.94 -12.68
C ARG A 200 -13.58 -5.12 -12.23
N SER A 201 -14.17 -4.03 -11.80
CA SER A 201 -15.58 -3.94 -11.39
C SER A 201 -16.25 -2.75 -12.09
N THR A 202 -17.57 -2.75 -12.23
CA THR A 202 -18.28 -1.51 -12.58
C THR A 202 -18.13 -0.51 -11.45
N VAL A 203 -18.42 0.76 -11.68
CA VAL A 203 -18.32 1.79 -10.63
C VAL A 203 -19.28 1.50 -9.48
N GLU A 204 -20.49 1.03 -9.78
CA GLU A 204 -21.49 0.66 -8.79
C GLU A 204 -20.99 -0.48 -7.89
N GLN A 205 -20.51 -1.57 -8.50
CA GLN A 205 -19.93 -2.71 -7.77
C GLN A 205 -18.73 -2.30 -6.92
N TYR A 206 -17.89 -1.40 -7.41
CA TYR A 206 -16.72 -0.93 -6.67
C TYR A 206 -17.14 -0.09 -5.45
N CYS A 207 -18.13 0.79 -5.62
CA CYS A 207 -18.70 1.58 -4.53
C CYS A 207 -19.39 0.70 -3.48
N GLU A 208 -20.19 -0.29 -3.89
CA GLU A 208 -20.82 -1.26 -2.97
C GLU A 208 -19.79 -2.01 -2.11
N LYS A 209 -18.66 -2.42 -2.69
CA LYS A 209 -17.55 -3.04 -1.95
C LYS A 209 -16.94 -2.08 -0.91
N ILE A 210 -16.76 -0.79 -1.26
CA ILE A 210 -16.28 0.22 -0.33
C ILE A 210 -17.23 0.40 0.85
N GLU A 211 -18.54 0.57 0.57
CA GLU A 211 -19.58 0.70 1.60
C GLU A 211 -19.57 -0.49 2.56
N GLN A 212 -19.51 -1.72 2.02
CA GLN A 212 -19.44 -2.93 2.83
C GLN A 212 -18.26 -2.90 3.78
N VAL A 213 -17.06 -2.58 3.28
CA VAL A 213 -15.82 -2.57 4.06
C VAL A 213 -15.83 -1.47 5.12
N VAL A 214 -16.28 -0.26 4.78
CA VAL A 214 -16.31 0.88 5.71
C VAL A 214 -17.36 0.67 6.81
N SER A 215 -18.48 -0.03 6.52
CA SER A 215 -19.49 -0.36 7.53
C SER A 215 -18.94 -1.15 8.72
N GLU A 216 -17.79 -1.82 8.58
CA GLU A 216 -17.10 -2.54 9.63
C GLU A 216 -16.19 -1.65 10.52
N LYS A 217 -16.33 -0.33 10.46
CA LYS A 217 -15.54 0.66 11.23
C LYS A 217 -14.04 0.59 10.88
N THR A 218 -13.74 0.70 9.61
CA THR A 218 -12.38 0.72 9.06
C THR A 218 -11.64 2.00 9.46
N ASP A 219 -10.45 1.86 10.04
CA ASP A 219 -9.56 2.98 10.37
C ASP A 219 -8.74 3.42 9.16
N VAL A 220 -8.31 2.45 8.33
CA VAL A 220 -7.54 2.66 7.11
C VAL A 220 -8.16 1.88 5.96
N LEU A 221 -8.54 2.58 4.91
CA LEU A 221 -9.08 1.98 3.68
C LEU A 221 -7.99 1.89 2.62
N VAL A 222 -7.72 0.66 2.16
CA VAL A 222 -6.72 0.39 1.12
C VAL A 222 -7.43 0.13 -0.21
N LEU A 223 -7.14 0.95 -1.21
CA LEU A 223 -7.72 0.84 -2.54
C LEU A 223 -6.60 0.79 -3.58
N HIS A 224 -6.75 0.00 -4.66
CA HIS A 224 -5.85 0.21 -5.79
C HIS A 224 -6.34 1.39 -6.63
N ASP A 225 -7.54 1.35 -7.17
CA ASP A 225 -8.19 2.54 -7.75
C ASP A 225 -8.90 3.34 -6.64
N GLY A 226 -8.94 4.67 -6.73
CA GLY A 226 -9.44 5.48 -5.65
C GLY A 226 -10.09 6.79 -6.09
N PRO A 227 -10.45 7.65 -5.14
CA PRO A 227 -11.08 8.92 -5.42
C PRO A 227 -10.17 9.82 -6.24
N ASP A 228 -10.77 10.76 -6.99
CA ASP A 228 -10.08 11.96 -7.44
C ASP A 228 -9.90 12.95 -6.29
N ALA A 229 -9.09 13.97 -6.51
CA ALA A 229 -8.90 15.10 -5.61
C ALA A 229 -8.72 16.38 -6.44
N PRO A 230 -9.84 16.96 -6.91
CA PRO A 230 -9.80 18.03 -7.90
C PRO A 230 -9.02 19.27 -7.42
N ASP A 231 -9.10 19.62 -6.14
CA ASP A 231 -8.41 20.78 -5.58
C ASP A 231 -6.88 20.65 -5.62
N SER A 232 -6.35 19.44 -5.54
CA SER A 232 -4.93 19.14 -5.67
C SER A 232 -4.51 18.69 -7.08
N GLY A 233 -5.47 18.58 -8.02
CA GLY A 233 -5.26 18.04 -9.36
C GLY A 233 -5.06 16.53 -9.40
N GLY A 234 -5.45 15.82 -8.34
CA GLY A 234 -5.35 14.37 -8.22
C GLY A 234 -6.37 13.66 -9.11
N LYS A 235 -5.89 12.76 -9.97
CA LYS A 235 -6.73 11.94 -10.85
C LYS A 235 -7.30 10.74 -10.09
N GLY A 236 -8.54 10.38 -10.37
CA GLY A 236 -9.23 9.25 -9.77
C GLY A 236 -10.69 9.19 -10.22
N ASN A 237 -11.52 8.54 -9.44
CA ASN A 237 -12.94 8.37 -9.73
C ASN A 237 -13.80 9.30 -8.87
N VAL A 238 -14.61 10.14 -9.52
CA VAL A 238 -15.49 11.11 -8.86
C VAL A 238 -16.55 10.42 -7.99
N MET A 239 -17.13 9.29 -8.44
CA MET A 239 -18.16 8.58 -7.68
C MET A 239 -17.58 7.98 -6.40
N VAL A 240 -16.33 7.52 -6.44
CA VAL A 240 -15.62 7.05 -5.23
C VAL A 240 -15.38 8.21 -4.27
N ARG A 241 -15.00 9.40 -4.75
CA ARG A 241 -14.85 10.59 -3.90
C ARG A 241 -16.16 10.98 -3.24
N GLU A 242 -17.23 11.14 -4.03
CA GLU A 242 -18.56 11.51 -3.53
C GLU A 242 -19.07 10.50 -2.49
N LEU A 243 -18.85 9.20 -2.71
CA LEU A 243 -19.19 8.18 -1.72
C LEU A 243 -18.38 8.36 -0.42
N LEU A 244 -17.07 8.52 -0.51
CA LEU A 244 -16.21 8.68 0.67
C LEU A 244 -16.55 9.94 1.48
N GLU A 245 -16.98 11.01 0.82
CA GLU A 245 -17.45 12.24 1.47
C GLU A 245 -18.76 12.06 2.26
N LEU A 246 -19.58 11.05 1.92
CA LEU A 246 -20.80 10.68 2.65
C LEU A 246 -20.52 9.71 3.81
N LEU A 247 -19.36 9.07 3.84
CA LEU A 247 -18.98 8.10 4.86
C LEU A 247 -18.20 8.79 6.00
N PRO A 248 -18.03 8.12 7.17
CA PRO A 248 -17.17 8.64 8.24
C PRO A 248 -15.73 8.89 7.73
N PRO A 249 -15.08 9.98 8.15
CA PRO A 249 -13.70 10.28 7.77
C PRO A 249 -12.75 9.13 8.10
N THR A 250 -11.87 8.80 7.15
CA THR A 250 -10.88 7.73 7.30
C THR A 250 -9.57 8.11 6.59
N LEU A 251 -8.50 7.35 6.81
CA LEU A 251 -7.30 7.42 5.99
C LEU A 251 -7.45 6.46 4.81
N VAL A 252 -7.45 6.98 3.58
CA VAL A 252 -7.43 6.19 2.35
C VAL A 252 -6.00 6.11 1.83
N ILE A 253 -5.49 4.89 1.60
CA ILE A 253 -4.20 4.65 0.93
C ILE A 253 -4.50 4.05 -0.45
N ARG A 254 -4.00 4.70 -1.51
CA ARG A 254 -4.31 4.28 -2.89
C ARG A 254 -3.11 4.34 -3.84
N GLY A 255 -3.20 3.59 -4.97
CA GLY A 255 -2.27 3.58 -6.10
C GLY A 255 -2.93 4.03 -7.42
N HIS A 256 -2.57 3.36 -8.52
CA HIS A 256 -3.14 3.35 -9.87
C HIS A 256 -3.01 4.65 -10.67
N ALA A 257 -3.13 5.81 -10.10
CA ALA A 257 -3.02 7.08 -10.82
C ALA A 257 -2.06 8.02 -10.11
N HIS A 258 -1.00 8.41 -10.79
CA HIS A 258 0.05 9.25 -10.21
C HIS A 258 -0.44 10.66 -9.89
N TRP A 259 -0.21 11.08 -8.66
CA TRP A 259 -0.46 12.45 -8.18
C TRP A 259 0.86 13.20 -7.96
N LYS A 260 0.87 14.47 -8.30
CA LYS A 260 2.03 15.34 -8.03
C LYS A 260 2.22 15.55 -6.51
N SER A 261 1.14 15.85 -5.79
CA SER A 261 1.11 15.89 -4.32
C SER A 261 0.65 14.53 -3.81
N PRO A 262 1.36 13.87 -2.89
CA PRO A 262 0.97 12.56 -2.40
C PRO A 262 -0.22 12.57 -1.45
N LEU A 263 -0.59 13.70 -0.88
CA LEU A 263 -1.67 13.83 0.10
C LEU A 263 -2.71 14.84 -0.36
N ALA A 264 -3.98 14.46 -0.19
CA ALA A 264 -5.13 15.35 -0.31
C ALA A 264 -6.09 15.11 0.87
N GLU A 265 -6.94 16.08 1.18
CA GLU A 265 -8.01 15.98 2.14
C GLU A 265 -9.34 16.26 1.43
N LEU A 266 -10.34 15.40 1.62
CA LEU A 266 -11.69 15.55 1.07
C LEU A 266 -12.54 16.42 2.00
N ASP A 267 -13.70 16.89 1.51
CA ASP A 267 -14.56 17.85 2.23
C ASP A 267 -15.01 17.39 3.62
N ASN A 268 -15.15 16.08 3.83
CA ASN A 268 -15.50 15.51 5.14
C ASN A 268 -14.30 15.28 6.08
N GLY A 269 -13.07 15.63 5.67
CA GLY A 269 -11.85 15.40 6.43
C GLY A 269 -11.19 14.03 6.19
N THR A 270 -11.70 13.21 5.26
CA THR A 270 -11.01 12.00 4.80
C THR A 270 -9.69 12.37 4.14
N GLN A 271 -8.59 11.81 4.62
CA GLN A 271 -7.29 12.00 3.98
C GLN A 271 -7.02 10.89 2.96
N VAL A 272 -6.52 11.28 1.79
CA VAL A 272 -6.15 10.36 0.71
C VAL A 272 -4.66 10.42 0.48
N LEU A 273 -3.96 9.35 0.87
CA LEU A 273 -2.54 9.16 0.61
C LEU A 273 -2.35 8.38 -0.69
N ASN A 274 -1.87 9.05 -1.71
CA ASN A 274 -1.50 8.41 -2.96
C ASN A 274 -0.07 7.88 -2.88
N VAL A 275 0.11 6.58 -3.03
CA VAL A 275 1.41 5.89 -3.01
C VAL A 275 1.81 5.31 -4.36
N ASP A 276 1.17 5.74 -5.45
CA ASP A 276 1.54 5.36 -6.82
C ASP A 276 2.99 5.72 -7.12
N ALA A 277 3.78 4.71 -7.50
CA ALA A 277 5.20 4.81 -7.83
C ALA A 277 6.04 5.54 -6.75
N ARG A 278 5.73 5.34 -5.48
CA ARG A 278 6.48 5.84 -4.33
C ARG A 278 6.35 4.93 -3.12
N CYS A 279 7.23 5.13 -2.16
CA CYS A 279 7.17 4.51 -0.85
C CYS A 279 7.03 5.60 0.20
N VAL A 280 6.08 5.46 1.13
CA VAL A 280 5.84 6.40 2.22
C VAL A 280 5.92 5.65 3.55
N LEU A 281 6.78 6.11 4.44
CA LEU A 281 6.86 5.61 5.81
C LEU A 281 6.03 6.52 6.71
N LEU A 282 4.91 6.02 7.22
CA LEU A 282 4.11 6.67 8.25
C LEU A 282 4.80 6.45 9.59
N VAL A 283 5.24 7.51 10.25
CA VAL A 283 5.93 7.45 11.54
C VAL A 283 5.21 8.34 12.55
N ARG A 284 5.35 8.01 13.84
CA ARG A 284 4.78 8.84 14.90
C ARG A 284 5.42 10.24 14.89
N GLU A 285 4.62 11.26 15.15
CA GLU A 285 5.14 12.58 15.44
C GLU A 285 6.00 12.52 16.70
N THR A 286 7.31 12.71 16.56
CA THR A 286 8.18 12.87 17.72
C THR A 286 7.93 14.26 18.29
N ALA A 287 7.50 14.34 19.55
CA ALA A 287 7.45 15.61 20.24
C ALA A 287 8.81 16.29 20.07
N ALA A 288 8.81 17.50 19.50
CA ALA A 288 10.03 18.28 19.38
C ALA A 288 10.69 18.34 20.74
N VAL A 289 11.87 17.75 20.88
CA VAL A 289 12.72 17.96 22.06
C VAL A 289 13.16 19.40 21.97
N ASN A 290 12.52 20.28 22.77
CA ASN A 290 12.92 21.69 22.95
C ASN A 290 14.31 21.79 23.57
#